data_5ebc4a8e8cf6a3fc6d5372074b6dbec0
#
_entry.id   5ebc4a8e8cf6a3fc6d5372074b6dbec0
#
_cell.length_a   1.000
_cell.length_b   1.000
_cell.length_c   1.000
_cell.angle_alpha   90.00
_cell.angle_beta   90.00
_cell.angle_gamma   90.00
#
_symmetry.space_group_name_H-M   'P 1'
#
loop_
_entity.id
_entity.type
_entity.pdbx_description
1 polymer ?
#
loop_
_entity_poly.entity_id
_entity_poly.type
_entity_poly.pdbx_seq_one_letter_code
_entity_poly.pdbx_strand_id
1 'polypeptide(L)'
;FFFKQKTAYEIVDCDWSSDVCSSDLKVHSRKVPLGPDVDLKVVARGTPGFSGADLANLINEAALLAARRSKRIVTKIEFEDARDKILMGAERRTLVMSEDEKKMTAYHEGGHALVSLHMPASTPIHKATIIPRGRALGMVQSLPERDQVSQTYEQMIAMLAMAMGGRVAEEIIFGQDKVSSGAMGDIQQATNLAKSMVTQMGFSRKLGNVSYHDNSNSYFPGSLIAEDTKKVIDDEIKRFVQEGYDTARKILMRNRKQLDILANALIEYETLSGEEIKDVLEGKVPLRD
;
A
#
# COMPACT_ATOMS: atom_id res chain seq x y z
N PHE A 1 11.27 -42.46 -5.52
CA PHE A 1 10.82 -41.13 -5.05
C PHE A 1 11.86 -40.11 -5.49
N PHE A 2 11.62 -39.46 -6.63
CA PHE A 2 12.43 -38.35 -7.07
C PHE A 2 11.87 -37.06 -6.43
N PHE A 3 12.58 -36.49 -5.50
CA PHE A 3 12.37 -35.11 -5.08
C PHE A 3 12.81 -34.21 -6.26
N LYS A 4 11.85 -33.66 -7.00
CA LYS A 4 12.11 -32.59 -7.94
C LYS A 4 12.55 -31.38 -7.11
N GLN A 5 13.81 -31.01 -7.18
CA GLN A 5 14.29 -29.73 -6.63
C GLN A 5 13.55 -28.61 -7.39
N LYS A 6 12.65 -27.91 -6.72
CA LYS A 6 12.00 -26.73 -7.30
C LYS A 6 13.06 -25.66 -7.52
N THR A 7 13.10 -25.11 -8.71
CA THR A 7 14.00 -23.99 -9.02
C THR A 7 13.53 -22.73 -8.28
N ALA A 8 14.41 -21.75 -8.07
CA ALA A 8 14.09 -20.49 -7.38
C ALA A 8 12.85 -19.77 -7.99
N TYR A 9 12.56 -19.98 -9.27
CA TYR A 9 11.38 -19.48 -9.96
C TYR A 9 10.07 -20.22 -9.58
N GLU A 10 10.14 -21.51 -9.26
CA GLU A 10 8.99 -22.30 -8.81
C GLU A 10 8.65 -22.04 -7.33
N ILE A 11 9.55 -21.38 -6.58
CA ILE A 11 9.31 -20.94 -5.21
C ILE A 11 8.46 -19.66 -5.16
N VAL A 12 8.41 -18.88 -6.25
CA VAL A 12 7.62 -17.65 -6.36
C VAL A 12 6.12 -17.96 -6.58
N ASP A 13 5.78 -19.15 -7.04
CA ASP A 13 4.39 -19.62 -7.29
C ASP A 13 3.83 -20.48 -6.14
N CYS A 14 4.38 -20.37 -4.94
CA CYS A 14 3.77 -21.00 -3.77
C CYS A 14 2.50 -20.24 -3.38
N ASP A 15 1.43 -21.01 -3.16
CA ASP A 15 0.18 -20.58 -2.50
C ASP A 15 0.49 -19.97 -1.13
N TRP A 16 0.84 -18.69 -1.11
CA TRP A 16 1.16 -17.93 0.09
C TRP A 16 -0.12 -17.56 0.85
N SER A 17 -0.74 -18.57 1.45
CA SER A 17 -1.78 -18.29 2.43
C SER A 17 -1.16 -17.80 3.74
N SER A 18 -1.85 -16.93 4.47
CA SER A 18 -1.40 -16.45 5.78
C SER A 18 -1.15 -17.61 6.76
N ASP A 19 -1.77 -18.77 6.56
CA ASP A 19 -1.56 -19.98 7.38
C ASP A 19 -0.17 -20.60 7.13
N VAL A 20 0.32 -20.66 5.89
CA VAL A 20 1.67 -21.14 5.57
C VAL A 20 2.70 -20.16 6.14
N CYS A 21 2.59 -18.88 5.84
CA CYS A 21 3.48 -17.85 6.37
C CYS A 21 3.48 -17.80 7.90
N SER A 22 2.32 -17.99 8.56
CA SER A 22 2.25 -18.03 10.02
C SER A 22 2.94 -19.26 10.62
N SER A 23 2.94 -20.39 9.89
CA SER A 23 3.65 -21.60 10.29
C SER A 23 5.16 -21.42 10.18
N ASP A 24 5.66 -20.77 9.13
CA ASP A 24 7.07 -20.43 8.97
C ASP A 24 7.52 -19.43 10.06
N LEU A 25 6.72 -18.40 10.33
CA LEU A 25 6.97 -17.49 11.44
C LEU A 25 7.08 -18.21 12.79
N LYS A 26 6.20 -19.19 13.07
CA LYS A 26 6.29 -20.01 14.28
C LYS A 26 7.60 -20.81 14.36
N VAL A 27 8.08 -21.35 13.24
CA VAL A 27 9.35 -22.08 13.19
C VAL A 27 10.53 -21.16 13.50
N HIS A 28 10.58 -20.00 12.84
CA HIS A 28 11.67 -19.05 12.98
C HIS A 28 11.66 -18.30 14.32
N SER A 29 10.48 -18.14 14.96
CA SER A 29 10.35 -17.44 16.25
C SER A 29 10.64 -18.33 17.48
N ARG A 30 10.89 -19.64 17.34
CA ARG A 30 11.09 -20.57 18.48
C ARG A 30 12.14 -20.12 19.50
N LYS A 31 13.16 -19.38 19.08
CA LYS A 31 14.24 -18.89 19.93
C LYS A 31 14.10 -17.41 20.33
N VAL A 32 13.01 -16.77 19.92
CA VAL A 32 12.76 -15.34 20.14
C VAL A 32 11.58 -15.21 21.11
N PRO A 33 11.76 -14.58 22.27
CA PRO A 33 10.66 -14.38 23.21
C PRO A 33 9.67 -13.34 22.65
N LEU A 34 8.46 -13.78 22.35
CA LEU A 34 7.38 -12.94 21.83
C LEU A 34 6.49 -12.42 22.96
N GLY A 35 6.02 -11.19 22.82
CA GLY A 35 5.02 -10.58 23.69
C GLY A 35 3.62 -11.19 23.49
N PRO A 36 2.72 -11.06 24.48
CA PRO A 36 1.35 -11.58 24.39
C PRO A 36 0.49 -10.82 23.37
N ASP A 37 0.93 -9.66 22.92
CA ASP A 37 0.30 -8.80 21.91
C ASP A 37 0.67 -9.18 20.47
N VAL A 38 1.56 -10.18 20.29
CA VAL A 38 2.01 -10.63 18.97
C VAL A 38 1.12 -11.75 18.45
N ASP A 39 0.34 -11.47 17.42
CA ASP A 39 -0.38 -12.48 16.63
C ASP A 39 0.37 -12.72 15.31
N LEU A 40 1.02 -13.87 15.18
CA LEU A 40 1.77 -14.26 13.99
C LEU A 40 0.90 -14.39 12.73
N LYS A 41 -0.42 -14.62 12.88
CA LYS A 41 -1.34 -14.61 11.74
C LYS A 41 -1.56 -13.18 11.20
N VAL A 42 -1.65 -12.21 12.10
CA VAL A 42 -1.73 -10.79 11.71
C VAL A 42 -0.42 -10.34 11.05
N VAL A 43 0.73 -10.77 11.59
CA VAL A 43 2.04 -10.50 10.99
C VAL A 43 2.12 -11.09 9.59
N ALA A 44 1.72 -12.36 9.40
CA ALA A 44 1.71 -13.04 8.11
C ALA A 44 0.85 -12.31 7.07
N ARG A 45 -0.36 -11.88 7.43
CA ARG A 45 -1.22 -11.08 6.54
C ARG A 45 -0.61 -9.74 6.14
N GLY A 46 0.21 -9.17 7.02
CA GLY A 46 0.92 -7.92 6.75
C GLY A 46 2.16 -8.07 5.87
N THR A 47 2.52 -9.29 5.46
CA THR A 47 3.74 -9.59 4.68
C THR A 47 3.44 -10.38 3.41
N PRO A 48 2.50 -9.93 2.55
CA PRO A 48 2.20 -10.63 1.31
C PRO A 48 3.44 -10.70 0.43
N GLY A 49 3.69 -11.87 -0.18
CA GLY A 49 4.83 -12.09 -1.08
C GLY A 49 6.18 -12.31 -0.40
N PHE A 50 6.25 -12.35 0.93
CA PHE A 50 7.50 -12.68 1.63
C PHE A 50 7.82 -14.17 1.47
N SER A 51 9.07 -14.47 1.14
CA SER A 51 9.61 -15.83 1.19
C SER A 51 9.87 -16.26 2.64
N GLY A 52 10.08 -17.56 2.87
CA GLY A 52 10.49 -18.05 4.19
C GLY A 52 11.76 -17.37 4.72
N ALA A 53 12.68 -17.00 3.82
CA ALA A 53 13.89 -16.24 4.16
C ALA A 53 13.55 -14.80 4.59
N ASP A 54 12.59 -14.14 3.93
CA ASP A 54 12.14 -12.80 4.31
C ASP A 54 11.43 -12.82 5.66
N LEU A 55 10.62 -13.86 5.93
CA LEU A 55 9.96 -14.05 7.23
C LEU A 55 10.98 -14.31 8.35
N ALA A 56 12.03 -15.10 8.09
CA ALA A 56 13.12 -15.28 9.03
C ALA A 56 13.87 -13.96 9.30
N ASN A 57 14.13 -13.18 8.25
CA ASN A 57 14.74 -11.86 8.37
C ASN A 57 13.83 -10.89 9.15
N LEU A 58 12.52 -10.93 8.95
CA LEU A 58 11.56 -10.12 9.70
C LEU A 58 11.67 -10.36 11.20
N ILE A 59 11.70 -11.63 11.61
CA ILE A 59 11.83 -12.00 13.04
C ILE A 59 13.18 -11.51 13.60
N ASN A 60 14.27 -11.70 12.84
CA ASN A 60 15.59 -11.24 13.24
C ASN A 60 15.65 -9.71 13.41
N GLU A 61 15.09 -8.96 12.45
CA GLU A 61 15.02 -7.49 12.52
C GLU A 61 14.16 -7.01 13.70
N ALA A 62 13.02 -7.66 13.96
CA ALA A 62 12.18 -7.35 15.11
C ALA A 62 12.92 -7.60 16.44
N ALA A 63 13.67 -8.71 16.53
CA ALA A 63 14.49 -9.02 17.70
C ALA A 63 15.63 -7.99 17.90
N LEU A 64 16.28 -7.55 16.81
CA LEU A 64 17.30 -6.50 16.86
C LEU A 64 16.72 -5.16 17.30
N LEU A 65 15.51 -4.80 16.86
CA LEU A 65 14.82 -3.59 17.29
C LEU A 65 14.47 -3.64 18.77
N ALA A 66 13.96 -4.78 19.26
CA ALA A 66 13.68 -5.00 20.67
C ALA A 66 14.97 -4.84 21.54
N ALA A 67 16.07 -5.46 21.08
CA ALA A 67 17.36 -5.33 21.76
C ALA A 67 17.87 -3.88 21.82
N ARG A 68 17.75 -3.13 20.71
CA ARG A 68 18.10 -1.69 20.67
C ARG A 68 17.27 -0.84 21.64
N ARG A 69 16.02 -1.24 21.90
CA ARG A 69 15.11 -0.61 22.86
C ARG A 69 15.27 -1.17 24.27
N SER A 70 16.27 -2.00 24.52
CA SER A 70 16.52 -2.66 25.81
C SER A 70 15.34 -3.50 26.31
N LYS A 71 14.50 -3.99 25.39
CA LYS A 71 13.40 -4.89 25.68
C LYS A 71 13.87 -6.35 25.70
N ARG A 72 13.28 -7.16 26.59
CA ARG A 72 13.56 -8.61 26.69
C ARG A 72 12.64 -9.47 25.82
N ILE A 73 11.54 -8.90 25.35
CA ILE A 73 10.53 -9.55 24.51
C ILE A 73 10.27 -8.71 23.27
N VAL A 74 9.91 -9.36 22.19
CA VAL A 74 9.52 -8.71 20.94
C VAL A 74 8.01 -8.50 20.96
N THR A 75 7.57 -7.24 20.86
CA THR A 75 6.15 -6.88 20.84
C THR A 75 5.65 -6.62 19.41
N LYS A 76 4.35 -6.41 19.27
CA LYS A 76 3.72 -6.05 17.98
C LYS A 76 4.41 -4.85 17.32
N ILE A 77 4.83 -3.85 18.12
CA ILE A 77 5.49 -2.63 17.62
C ILE A 77 6.81 -2.95 16.92
N GLU A 78 7.65 -3.84 17.48
CA GLU A 78 8.91 -4.22 16.85
C GLU A 78 8.68 -4.98 15.55
N PHE A 79 7.63 -5.80 15.44
CA PHE A 79 7.27 -6.47 14.19
C PHE A 79 6.81 -5.47 13.13
N GLU A 80 6.01 -4.49 13.50
CA GLU A 80 5.56 -3.44 12.58
C GLU A 80 6.72 -2.60 12.06
N ASP A 81 7.62 -2.17 12.94
CA ASP A 81 8.82 -1.41 12.57
C ASP A 81 9.80 -2.23 11.72
N ALA A 82 9.97 -3.52 12.02
CA ALA A 82 10.80 -4.42 11.23
C ALA A 82 10.23 -4.63 9.82
N ARG A 83 8.93 -4.84 9.72
CA ARG A 83 8.22 -4.95 8.44
C ARG A 83 8.39 -3.69 7.60
N ASP A 84 8.14 -2.53 8.20
CA ASP A 84 8.31 -1.25 7.53
C ASP A 84 9.75 -1.03 7.04
N LYS A 85 10.73 -1.40 7.87
CA LYS A 85 12.15 -1.33 7.51
C LYS A 85 12.47 -2.23 6.32
N ILE A 86 11.90 -3.43 6.25
CA ILE A 86 12.14 -4.38 5.16
C ILE A 86 11.45 -3.91 3.88
N LEU A 87 10.19 -3.49 3.96
CA LEU A 87 9.40 -3.09 2.79
C LEU A 87 9.84 -1.75 2.20
N MET A 88 10.23 -0.79 3.04
CA MET A 88 10.43 0.61 2.62
C MET A 88 11.81 1.17 2.94
N GLY A 89 12.61 0.43 3.69
CA GLY A 89 13.90 0.90 4.20
C GLY A 89 13.82 1.56 5.58
N ALA A 90 14.99 1.94 6.09
CA ALA A 90 15.10 2.55 7.42
C ALA A 90 14.43 3.93 7.47
N GLU A 91 13.95 4.31 8.66
CA GLU A 91 13.50 5.67 8.94
C GLU A 91 14.62 6.67 8.69
N ARG A 92 14.28 7.75 8.02
CA ARG A 92 15.22 8.86 7.74
C ARG A 92 15.04 9.98 8.76
N ARG A 93 15.28 9.69 10.04
CA ARG A 93 15.13 10.67 11.15
C ARG A 93 16.03 11.90 11.02
N THR A 94 17.08 11.79 10.22
CA THR A 94 18.02 12.92 9.95
C THR A 94 17.54 13.82 8.81
N LEU A 95 16.47 13.42 8.09
CA LEU A 95 15.86 14.27 7.07
C LEU A 95 15.00 15.33 7.77
N VAL A 96 15.52 16.54 7.82
CA VAL A 96 14.73 17.68 8.31
C VAL A 96 13.86 18.16 7.15
N MET A 97 12.56 17.85 7.22
CA MET A 97 11.58 18.44 6.31
C MET A 97 11.23 19.85 6.78
N SER A 98 11.04 20.77 5.84
CA SER A 98 10.46 22.08 6.16
C SER A 98 8.99 21.91 6.60
N GLU A 99 8.46 22.88 7.33
CA GLU A 99 7.04 22.88 7.74
C GLU A 99 6.09 22.79 6.54
N ASP A 100 6.44 23.42 5.42
CA ASP A 100 5.66 23.37 4.19
C ASP A 100 5.69 21.96 3.57
N GLU A 101 6.84 21.29 3.55
CA GLU A 101 6.96 19.90 3.07
C GLU A 101 6.22 18.93 4.00
N LYS A 102 6.34 19.10 5.31
CA LYS A 102 5.61 18.32 6.30
C LYS A 102 4.10 18.46 6.12
N LYS A 103 3.65 19.69 5.93
CA LYS A 103 2.23 20.00 5.67
C LYS A 103 1.77 19.39 4.35
N MET A 104 2.55 19.52 3.27
CA MET A 104 2.22 18.93 1.97
C MET A 104 2.10 17.42 2.07
N THR A 105 3.06 16.75 2.72
CA THR A 105 3.02 15.30 2.95
C THR A 105 1.80 14.89 3.78
N ALA A 106 1.45 15.63 4.82
CA ALA A 106 0.30 15.33 5.66
C ALA A 106 -1.03 15.41 4.90
N TYR A 107 -1.20 16.39 4.02
CA TYR A 107 -2.37 16.47 3.14
C TYR A 107 -2.37 15.38 2.07
N HIS A 108 -1.21 15.03 1.54
CA HIS A 108 -1.05 13.94 0.58
C HIS A 108 -1.49 12.61 1.18
N GLU A 109 -0.91 12.21 2.32
CA GLU A 109 -1.27 10.98 3.02
C GLU A 109 -2.70 11.01 3.57
N GLY A 110 -3.13 12.16 4.07
CA GLY A 110 -4.51 12.41 4.46
C GLY A 110 -5.49 12.20 3.31
N GLY A 111 -5.11 12.59 2.09
CA GLY A 111 -5.88 12.36 0.87
C GLY A 111 -6.08 10.88 0.56
N HIS A 112 -5.01 10.09 0.58
CA HIS A 112 -5.08 8.63 0.42
C HIS A 112 -5.97 7.97 1.47
N ALA A 113 -5.74 8.32 2.73
CA ALA A 113 -6.47 7.75 3.86
C ALA A 113 -7.98 8.10 3.79
N LEU A 114 -8.31 9.36 3.54
CA LEU A 114 -9.71 9.79 3.51
C LEU A 114 -10.47 9.19 2.34
N VAL A 115 -9.86 9.09 1.14
CA VAL A 115 -10.46 8.40 -0.01
C VAL A 115 -10.70 6.93 0.33
N SER A 116 -9.72 6.24 0.92
CA SER A 116 -9.86 4.84 1.33
C SER A 116 -11.03 4.65 2.31
N LEU A 117 -11.19 5.51 3.31
CA LEU A 117 -12.28 5.43 4.29
C LEU A 117 -13.67 5.60 3.67
N HIS A 118 -13.77 6.40 2.60
CA HIS A 118 -15.04 6.67 1.93
C HIS A 118 -15.35 5.74 0.74
N MET A 119 -14.47 4.79 0.44
CA MET A 119 -14.68 3.77 -0.60
C MET A 119 -15.10 2.44 0.06
N PRO A 120 -16.35 1.98 -0.10
CA PRO A 120 -16.86 0.78 0.59
C PRO A 120 -16.08 -0.50 0.29
N ALA A 121 -15.51 -0.60 -0.92
CA ALA A 121 -14.73 -1.75 -1.36
C ALA A 121 -13.24 -1.63 -1.04
N SER A 122 -12.81 -0.57 -0.34
CA SER A 122 -11.42 -0.38 0.03
C SER A 122 -10.97 -1.32 1.12
N THR A 123 -9.71 -1.75 1.05
CA THR A 123 -9.06 -2.50 2.14
C THR A 123 -8.92 -1.59 3.36
N PRO A 124 -9.21 -2.08 4.59
CA PRO A 124 -9.08 -1.28 5.80
C PRO A 124 -7.68 -0.68 5.97
N ILE A 125 -7.63 0.57 6.42
CA ILE A 125 -6.37 1.24 6.72
C ILE A 125 -5.80 0.65 8.00
N HIS A 126 -4.54 0.23 7.93
CA HIS A 126 -3.77 -0.19 9.10
C HIS A 126 -3.14 1.00 9.80
N LYS A 127 -2.48 1.87 9.03
CA LYS A 127 -1.88 3.13 9.53
C LYS A 127 -1.63 4.12 8.41
N ALA A 128 -1.51 5.40 8.80
CA ALA A 128 -0.97 6.48 7.98
C ALA A 128 0.19 7.17 8.72
N THR A 129 1.25 7.52 8.01
CA THR A 129 2.43 8.18 8.60
C THR A 129 3.04 9.18 7.66
N ILE A 130 3.63 10.23 8.23
CA ILE A 130 4.44 11.22 7.52
C ILE A 130 5.91 11.14 7.89
N ILE A 131 6.32 10.06 8.56
CA ILE A 131 7.72 9.79 8.87
C ILE A 131 8.41 9.26 7.61
N PRO A 132 9.45 9.95 7.10
CA PRO A 132 10.13 9.54 5.88
C PRO A 132 10.84 8.19 6.02
N ARG A 133 10.64 7.30 5.03
CA ARG A 133 11.33 6.00 4.94
C ARG A 133 11.82 5.76 3.52
N GLY A 134 13.07 5.35 3.36
CA GLY A 134 13.65 5.11 2.04
C GLY A 134 13.49 6.32 1.12
N ARG A 135 12.68 6.19 0.06
CA ARG A 135 12.37 7.28 -0.88
C ARG A 135 11.01 7.94 -0.63
N ALA A 136 10.16 7.34 0.21
CA ALA A 136 8.85 7.88 0.53
C ALA A 136 8.95 8.91 1.66
N LEU A 137 8.21 10.01 1.54
CA LEU A 137 8.09 11.04 2.58
C LEU A 137 7.00 10.72 3.58
N GLY A 138 6.00 9.93 3.18
CA GLY A 138 4.92 9.42 3.99
C GLY A 138 4.36 8.14 3.40
N MET A 139 3.30 7.60 4.00
CA MET A 139 2.66 6.37 3.56
C MET A 139 1.31 6.16 4.22
N VAL A 140 0.36 5.63 3.45
CA VAL A 140 -0.85 4.98 3.96
C VAL A 140 -0.75 3.48 3.70
N GLN A 141 -0.80 2.69 4.75
CA GLN A 141 -0.76 1.23 4.68
C GLN A 141 -2.15 0.65 4.93
N SER A 142 -2.60 -0.21 4.02
CA SER A 142 -3.81 -1.02 4.18
C SER A 142 -3.46 -2.44 4.58
N LEU A 143 -4.32 -3.08 5.37
CA LEU A 143 -4.15 -4.47 5.80
C LEU A 143 -5.48 -5.20 5.61
N PRO A 144 -5.53 -6.23 4.75
CA PRO A 144 -6.72 -7.03 4.57
C PRO A 144 -7.10 -7.79 5.85
N GLU A 145 -8.38 -7.88 6.17
CA GLU A 145 -8.89 -8.66 7.31
C GLU A 145 -8.74 -10.18 7.09
N ARG A 146 -8.68 -10.60 5.82
CA ARG A 146 -8.53 -11.99 5.39
C ARG A 146 -7.66 -12.06 4.15
N ASP A 147 -7.14 -13.23 3.84
CA ASP A 147 -6.42 -13.48 2.60
C ASP A 147 -7.33 -13.21 1.40
N GLN A 148 -6.84 -12.41 0.46
CA GLN A 148 -7.54 -12.07 -0.78
C GLN A 148 -6.85 -12.77 -1.95
N VAL A 149 -7.51 -13.79 -2.48
CA VAL A 149 -7.03 -14.55 -3.65
C VAL A 149 -7.39 -13.86 -4.97
N SER A 150 -8.46 -13.07 -4.95
CA SER A 150 -8.95 -12.33 -6.13
C SER A 150 -9.48 -10.96 -5.71
N GLN A 151 -9.48 -10.02 -6.65
CA GLN A 151 -10.01 -8.68 -6.46
C GLN A 151 -11.16 -8.43 -7.43
N THR A 152 -12.23 -7.81 -6.93
CA THR A 152 -13.38 -7.44 -7.76
C THR A 152 -13.10 -6.15 -8.53
N TYR A 153 -13.89 -5.89 -9.58
CA TYR A 153 -13.84 -4.63 -10.30
C TYR A 153 -13.98 -3.41 -9.37
N GLU A 154 -14.93 -3.49 -8.44
CA GLU A 154 -15.20 -2.41 -7.48
C GLU A 154 -13.99 -2.13 -6.56
N GLN A 155 -13.31 -3.18 -6.10
CA GLN A 155 -12.08 -3.05 -5.31
C GLN A 155 -10.96 -2.38 -6.12
N MET A 156 -10.81 -2.71 -7.41
CA MET A 156 -9.80 -2.10 -8.26
C MET A 156 -10.08 -0.63 -8.54
N ILE A 157 -11.36 -0.25 -8.74
CA ILE A 157 -11.75 1.16 -8.84
C ILE A 157 -11.46 1.90 -7.52
N ALA A 158 -11.69 1.27 -6.37
CA ALA A 158 -11.34 1.84 -5.07
C ALA A 158 -9.82 2.05 -4.94
N MET A 159 -9.01 1.09 -5.40
CA MET A 159 -7.55 1.23 -5.41
C MET A 159 -7.07 2.37 -6.32
N LEU A 160 -7.67 2.53 -7.51
CA LEU A 160 -7.38 3.66 -8.41
C LEU A 160 -7.73 5.00 -7.76
N ALA A 161 -8.91 5.09 -7.12
CA ALA A 161 -9.32 6.30 -6.44
C ALA A 161 -8.40 6.62 -5.24
N MET A 162 -8.03 5.61 -4.44
CA MET A 162 -7.09 5.78 -3.34
C MET A 162 -5.74 6.28 -3.83
N ALA A 163 -5.18 5.68 -4.89
CA ALA A 163 -3.91 6.10 -5.45
C ALA A 163 -3.92 7.56 -5.93
N MET A 164 -5.05 8.05 -6.46
CA MET A 164 -5.16 9.47 -6.86
C MET A 164 -5.41 10.41 -5.67
N GLY A 165 -5.71 9.89 -4.48
CA GLY A 165 -6.08 10.67 -3.30
C GLY A 165 -5.06 11.71 -2.90
N GLY A 166 -3.77 11.35 -2.84
CA GLY A 166 -2.67 12.25 -2.49
C GLY A 166 -2.54 13.42 -3.47
N ARG A 167 -2.48 13.13 -4.77
CA ARG A 167 -2.39 14.15 -5.82
C ARG A 167 -3.57 15.12 -5.78
N VAL A 168 -4.78 14.60 -5.67
CA VAL A 168 -5.99 15.41 -5.63
C VAL A 168 -6.05 16.27 -4.36
N ALA A 169 -5.59 15.75 -3.22
CA ALA A 169 -5.50 16.53 -2.00
C ALA A 169 -4.55 17.72 -2.16
N GLU A 170 -3.36 17.51 -2.74
CA GLU A 170 -2.43 18.60 -3.03
C GLU A 170 -3.06 19.68 -3.93
N GLU A 171 -3.77 19.28 -4.98
CA GLU A 171 -4.44 20.22 -5.90
C GLU A 171 -5.53 21.05 -5.23
N ILE A 172 -6.35 20.42 -4.37
CA ILE A 172 -7.44 21.11 -3.68
C ILE A 172 -6.89 22.11 -2.65
N ILE A 173 -5.77 21.77 -1.98
CA ILE A 173 -5.21 22.55 -0.87
C ILE A 173 -4.30 23.66 -1.35
N PHE A 174 -3.37 23.32 -2.25
CA PHE A 174 -2.27 24.21 -2.64
C PHE A 174 -2.45 24.80 -4.05
N GLY A 175 -3.39 24.25 -4.83
CA GLY A 175 -3.60 24.62 -6.23
C GLY A 175 -2.69 23.84 -7.20
N GLN A 176 -3.09 23.81 -8.47
CA GLN A 176 -2.39 23.01 -9.51
C GLN A 176 -0.93 23.40 -9.72
N ASP A 177 -0.60 24.66 -9.54
CA ASP A 177 0.77 25.16 -9.78
C ASP A 177 1.75 24.80 -8.64
N LYS A 178 1.24 24.34 -7.49
CA LYS A 178 2.03 24.00 -6.30
C LYS A 178 2.02 22.52 -5.96
N VAL A 179 1.49 21.68 -6.84
CA VAL A 179 1.56 20.22 -6.62
C VAL A 179 2.99 19.73 -6.72
N SER A 180 3.29 18.72 -5.91
CA SER A 180 4.62 18.14 -5.86
C SER A 180 4.82 17.01 -6.85
N SER A 181 6.07 16.58 -7.03
CA SER A 181 6.41 15.33 -7.72
C SER A 181 6.18 14.08 -6.84
N GLY A 182 5.72 14.24 -5.61
CA GLY A 182 5.50 13.16 -4.65
C GLY A 182 4.56 12.08 -5.17
N ALA A 183 3.52 12.48 -5.90
CA ALA A 183 2.54 11.57 -6.49
C ALA A 183 3.06 10.72 -7.68
N MET A 184 4.35 10.80 -8.04
CA MET A 184 4.89 10.04 -9.18
C MET A 184 4.68 8.53 -9.01
N GLY A 185 4.90 8.00 -7.82
CA GLY A 185 4.70 6.59 -7.50
C GLY A 185 3.24 6.18 -7.62
N ASP A 186 2.33 6.99 -7.11
CA ASP A 186 0.89 6.76 -7.13
C ASP A 186 0.33 6.76 -8.56
N ILE A 187 0.76 7.71 -9.37
CA ILE A 187 0.40 7.80 -10.79
C ILE A 187 0.90 6.55 -11.54
N GLN A 188 2.13 6.12 -11.27
CA GLN A 188 2.69 4.92 -11.89
C GLN A 188 1.92 3.66 -11.45
N GLN A 189 1.60 3.53 -10.19
CA GLN A 189 0.82 2.41 -9.65
C GLN A 189 -0.59 2.37 -10.26
N ALA A 190 -1.29 3.51 -10.28
CA ALA A 190 -2.61 3.62 -10.88
C ALA A 190 -2.58 3.29 -12.39
N THR A 191 -1.56 3.76 -13.12
CA THR A 191 -1.40 3.46 -14.55
C THR A 191 -1.17 1.97 -14.77
N ASN A 192 -0.31 1.32 -13.97
CA ASN A 192 -0.03 -0.12 -14.07
C ASN A 192 -1.29 -0.94 -13.76
N LEU A 193 -2.03 -0.57 -12.72
CA LEU A 193 -3.29 -1.22 -12.36
C LEU A 193 -4.32 -1.08 -13.49
N ALA A 194 -4.56 0.12 -13.99
CA ALA A 194 -5.46 0.38 -15.11
C ALA A 194 -5.05 -0.41 -16.37
N LYS A 195 -3.75 -0.46 -16.67
CA LYS A 195 -3.21 -1.28 -17.77
C LYS A 195 -3.55 -2.76 -17.58
N SER A 196 -3.33 -3.33 -16.40
CA SER A 196 -3.67 -4.74 -16.13
C SER A 196 -5.18 -5.00 -16.22
N MET A 197 -6.01 -4.07 -15.70
CA MET A 197 -7.48 -4.15 -15.82
C MET A 197 -7.93 -4.20 -17.28
N VAL A 198 -7.31 -3.42 -18.16
CA VAL A 198 -7.66 -3.32 -19.57
C VAL A 198 -7.10 -4.47 -20.39
N THR A 199 -5.80 -4.82 -20.19
CA THR A 199 -5.09 -5.74 -21.10
C THR A 199 -5.07 -7.19 -20.64
N GLN A 200 -5.34 -7.47 -19.35
CA GLN A 200 -5.23 -8.83 -18.80
C GLN A 200 -6.53 -9.33 -18.19
N MET A 201 -7.29 -8.44 -17.52
CA MET A 201 -8.43 -8.84 -16.71
C MET A 201 -9.79 -8.69 -17.43
N GLY A 202 -9.79 -8.15 -18.66
CA GLY A 202 -11.03 -8.03 -19.46
C GLY A 202 -12.05 -7.05 -18.90
N PHE A 203 -11.63 -6.04 -18.10
CA PHE A 203 -12.56 -5.08 -17.50
C PHE A 203 -12.98 -3.92 -18.41
N SER A 204 -12.39 -3.82 -19.62
CA SER A 204 -12.85 -2.86 -20.62
C SER A 204 -14.03 -3.41 -21.44
N ARG A 205 -15.18 -2.74 -21.36
CA ARG A 205 -16.34 -3.10 -22.20
C ARG A 205 -16.09 -2.91 -23.69
N LYS A 206 -15.19 -2.00 -24.07
CA LYS A 206 -14.87 -1.74 -25.49
C LYS A 206 -13.98 -2.82 -26.08
N LEU A 207 -13.10 -3.40 -25.28
CA LEU A 207 -12.14 -4.41 -25.70
C LEU A 207 -12.64 -5.84 -25.47
N GLY A 208 -13.66 -6.01 -24.61
CA GLY A 208 -14.24 -7.32 -24.28
C GLY A 208 -13.30 -8.17 -23.42
N ASN A 209 -13.64 -9.48 -23.38
CA ASN A 209 -12.90 -10.46 -22.55
C ASN A 209 -11.73 -11.08 -23.36
N VAL A 210 -10.82 -10.23 -23.81
CA VAL A 210 -9.64 -10.60 -24.59
C VAL A 210 -8.39 -10.18 -23.85
N SER A 211 -7.38 -11.06 -23.80
CA SER A 211 -6.07 -10.71 -23.26
C SER A 211 -5.18 -10.08 -24.33
N TYR A 212 -4.73 -8.88 -24.07
CA TYR A 212 -3.80 -8.11 -24.92
C TYR A 212 -2.40 -8.03 -24.30
N HIS A 213 -2.06 -9.00 -23.45
CA HIS A 213 -0.75 -9.03 -22.82
C HIS A 213 0.32 -9.37 -23.85
N ASP A 214 1.29 -8.47 -24.05
CA ASP A 214 2.47 -8.73 -24.87
C ASP A 214 3.39 -9.71 -24.11
N ASN A 215 3.35 -10.98 -24.47
CA ASN A 215 4.37 -11.94 -24.03
C ASN A 215 5.68 -11.59 -24.74
N SER A 216 6.54 -10.83 -24.06
CA SER A 216 7.87 -10.43 -24.54
C SER A 216 8.80 -11.62 -24.88
N ASN A 217 8.36 -12.87 -24.66
CA ASN A 217 9.01 -14.11 -25.02
C ASN A 217 8.58 -14.67 -26.39
N SER A 218 7.77 -13.92 -27.17
CA SER A 218 7.46 -14.34 -28.53
C SER A 218 8.70 -14.22 -29.43
N TYR A 219 9.03 -15.30 -30.14
CA TYR A 219 10.12 -15.38 -31.12
C TYR A 219 9.96 -14.39 -32.29
N PHE A 220 8.82 -13.69 -32.37
CA PHE A 220 8.55 -12.69 -33.40
C PHE A 220 8.58 -11.29 -32.78
N PRO A 221 9.53 -10.44 -33.20
CA PRO A 221 9.56 -9.05 -32.79
C PRO A 221 8.41 -8.29 -33.48
N GLY A 222 7.39 -7.94 -32.72
CA GLY A 222 6.26 -7.11 -33.14
C GLY A 222 5.01 -7.41 -32.34
N SER A 223 4.33 -6.38 -31.87
CA SER A 223 3.02 -6.53 -31.23
C SER A 223 2.02 -7.03 -32.27
N LEU A 224 1.39 -8.18 -32.02
CA LEU A 224 0.30 -8.74 -32.85
C LEU A 224 -1.00 -7.91 -32.74
N ILE A 225 -0.98 -6.83 -31.94
CA ILE A 225 -2.15 -5.96 -31.71
C ILE A 225 -2.17 -4.89 -32.79
N ALA A 226 -3.31 -4.77 -33.50
CA ALA A 226 -3.55 -3.73 -34.50
C ALA A 226 -3.44 -2.32 -33.87
N GLU A 227 -2.96 -1.34 -34.64
CA GLU A 227 -2.75 0.03 -34.14
C GLU A 227 -4.04 0.69 -33.63
N ASP A 228 -5.18 0.44 -34.27
CA ASP A 228 -6.48 0.93 -33.80
C ASP A 228 -6.83 0.33 -32.41
N THR A 229 -6.52 -0.94 -32.19
CA THR A 229 -6.73 -1.59 -30.88
C THR A 229 -5.81 -1.01 -29.82
N LYS A 230 -4.55 -0.71 -30.14
CA LYS A 230 -3.61 -0.04 -29.20
C LYS A 230 -4.15 1.31 -28.76
N LYS A 231 -4.70 2.08 -29.69
CA LYS A 231 -5.34 3.37 -29.38
C LYS A 231 -6.50 3.20 -28.41
N VAL A 232 -7.37 2.21 -28.63
CA VAL A 232 -8.47 1.91 -27.70
C VAL A 232 -7.95 1.48 -26.32
N ILE A 233 -6.87 0.70 -26.24
CA ILE A 233 -6.22 0.32 -25.00
C ILE A 233 -5.75 1.57 -24.25
N ASP A 234 -5.04 2.49 -24.91
CA ASP A 234 -4.54 3.73 -24.30
C ASP A 234 -5.69 4.61 -23.79
N ASP A 235 -6.77 4.73 -24.59
CA ASP A 235 -7.95 5.52 -24.21
C ASP A 235 -8.67 4.91 -22.99
N GLU A 236 -8.77 3.58 -22.91
CA GLU A 236 -9.39 2.90 -21.78
C GLU A 236 -8.51 2.98 -20.51
N ILE A 237 -7.18 2.89 -20.62
CA ILE A 237 -6.27 3.12 -19.49
C ILE A 237 -6.45 4.53 -18.95
N LYS A 238 -6.44 5.55 -19.81
CA LYS A 238 -6.67 6.94 -19.41
C LYS A 238 -8.04 7.11 -18.74
N ARG A 239 -9.09 6.46 -19.28
CA ARG A 239 -10.43 6.51 -18.72
C ARG A 239 -10.47 5.97 -17.29
N PHE A 240 -9.84 4.81 -17.01
CA PHE A 240 -9.82 4.23 -15.67
C PHE A 240 -9.06 5.10 -14.68
N VAL A 241 -7.89 5.61 -15.07
CA VAL A 241 -7.12 6.54 -14.22
C VAL A 241 -7.92 7.81 -13.93
N GLN A 242 -8.59 8.38 -14.95
CA GLN A 242 -9.42 9.56 -14.79
C GLN A 242 -10.65 9.29 -13.92
N GLU A 243 -11.28 8.12 -14.02
CA GLU A 243 -12.39 7.71 -13.16
C GLU A 243 -11.95 7.64 -11.68
N GLY A 244 -10.76 7.09 -11.41
CA GLY A 244 -10.15 7.09 -10.09
C GLY A 244 -9.92 8.51 -9.56
N TYR A 245 -9.32 9.38 -10.39
CA TYR A 245 -9.09 10.78 -10.06
C TYR A 245 -10.38 11.54 -9.75
N ASP A 246 -11.40 11.42 -10.61
CA ASP A 246 -12.68 12.11 -10.43
C ASP A 246 -13.42 11.64 -9.17
N THR A 247 -13.31 10.34 -8.86
CA THR A 247 -13.87 9.75 -7.65
C THR A 247 -13.16 10.29 -6.41
N ALA A 248 -11.84 10.30 -6.38
CA ALA A 248 -11.06 10.89 -5.30
C ALA A 248 -11.42 12.37 -5.11
N ARG A 249 -11.52 13.13 -6.19
CA ARG A 249 -11.87 14.55 -6.15
C ARG A 249 -13.25 14.80 -5.55
N LYS A 250 -14.25 14.03 -5.96
CA LYS A 250 -15.62 14.11 -5.39
C LYS A 250 -15.63 13.84 -3.89
N ILE A 251 -14.91 12.80 -3.44
CA ILE A 251 -14.82 12.43 -2.03
C ILE A 251 -14.14 13.55 -1.24
N LEU A 252 -12.97 14.00 -1.67
CA LEU A 252 -12.18 14.99 -0.93
C LEU A 252 -12.85 16.37 -0.88
N MET A 253 -13.48 16.80 -1.98
CA MET A 253 -14.24 18.06 -1.97
C MET A 253 -15.44 18.01 -1.03
N ARG A 254 -16.17 16.89 -0.99
CA ARG A 254 -17.33 16.71 -0.09
C ARG A 254 -16.90 16.65 1.38
N ASN A 255 -15.74 16.07 1.66
CA ASN A 255 -15.24 15.84 3.01
C ASN A 255 -14.03 16.73 3.35
N ARG A 256 -13.97 17.94 2.81
CA ARG A 256 -12.83 18.85 2.97
C ARG A 256 -12.45 19.09 4.44
N LYS A 257 -13.43 19.29 5.32
CA LYS A 257 -13.17 19.49 6.75
C LYS A 257 -12.48 18.28 7.40
N GLN A 258 -12.88 17.07 7.01
CA GLN A 258 -12.25 15.84 7.51
C GLN A 258 -10.81 15.73 7.02
N LEU A 259 -10.52 16.17 5.77
CA LEU A 259 -9.16 16.22 5.25
C LEU A 259 -8.27 17.16 6.08
N ASP A 260 -8.80 18.36 6.43
CA ASP A 260 -8.06 19.32 7.26
C ASP A 260 -7.80 18.77 8.67
N ILE A 261 -8.79 18.09 9.29
CA ILE A 261 -8.66 17.46 10.61
C ILE A 261 -7.57 16.36 10.55
N LEU A 262 -7.65 15.48 9.56
CA LEU A 262 -6.72 14.35 9.43
C LEU A 262 -5.30 14.82 9.14
N ALA A 263 -5.12 15.80 8.25
CA ALA A 263 -3.80 16.35 7.95
C ALA A 263 -3.16 17.01 9.17
N ASN A 264 -3.92 17.78 9.95
CA ASN A 264 -3.43 18.40 11.19
C ASN A 264 -3.05 17.34 12.22
N ALA A 265 -3.84 16.28 12.37
CA ALA A 265 -3.49 15.17 13.26
C ALA A 265 -2.22 14.44 12.82
N LEU A 266 -2.02 14.24 11.49
CA LEU A 266 -0.77 13.68 10.98
C LEU A 266 0.42 14.60 11.24
N ILE A 267 0.25 15.93 11.18
CA ILE A 267 1.33 16.87 11.52
C ILE A 267 1.68 16.78 13.01
N GLU A 268 0.68 16.62 13.88
CA GLU A 268 0.87 16.58 15.34
C GLU A 268 1.41 15.24 15.83
N TYR A 269 0.83 14.13 15.35
CA TYR A 269 1.15 12.78 15.85
C TYR A 269 2.13 12.01 14.97
N GLU A 270 2.44 12.48 13.77
CA GLU A 270 3.32 11.91 12.75
C GLU A 270 2.88 10.53 12.22
N THR A 271 2.22 9.72 13.02
CA THR A 271 1.68 8.41 12.65
C THR A 271 0.34 8.20 13.35
N LEU A 272 -0.65 7.70 12.62
CA LEU A 272 -1.97 7.33 13.13
C LEU A 272 -2.30 5.90 12.70
N SER A 273 -2.78 5.07 13.61
CA SER A 273 -3.39 3.77 13.30
C SER A 273 -4.75 3.96 12.63
N GLY A 274 -5.27 2.90 12.00
CA GLY A 274 -6.59 2.95 11.37
C GLY A 274 -7.73 3.27 12.35
N GLU A 275 -7.60 2.88 13.63
CA GLU A 275 -8.56 3.23 14.69
C GLU A 275 -8.41 4.69 15.09
N GLU A 276 -7.18 5.17 15.34
CA GLU A 276 -6.92 6.56 15.67
C GLU A 276 -7.38 7.53 14.57
N ILE A 277 -7.27 7.14 13.30
CA ILE A 277 -7.79 7.94 12.18
C ILE A 277 -9.30 8.14 12.32
N LYS A 278 -10.06 7.09 12.65
CA LYS A 278 -11.51 7.18 12.87
C LYS A 278 -11.83 8.04 14.08
N ASP A 279 -11.13 7.84 15.20
CA ASP A 279 -11.32 8.61 16.44
C ASP A 279 -11.06 10.10 16.24
N VAL A 280 -9.98 10.46 15.54
CA VAL A 280 -9.65 11.85 15.21
C VAL A 280 -10.75 12.50 14.35
N LEU A 281 -11.31 11.77 13.37
CA LEU A 281 -12.41 12.27 12.54
C LEU A 281 -13.71 12.43 13.32
N GLU A 282 -13.89 11.70 14.43
CA GLU A 282 -15.00 11.88 15.39
C GLU A 282 -14.71 12.96 16.45
N GLY A 283 -13.56 13.61 16.42
CA GLY A 283 -13.16 14.65 17.37
C GLY A 283 -12.57 14.12 18.68
N LYS A 284 -12.17 12.84 18.73
CA LYS A 284 -11.47 12.24 19.86
C LYS A 284 -9.96 12.46 19.73
N VAL A 285 -9.27 12.53 20.85
CA VAL A 285 -7.80 12.65 20.91
C VAL A 285 -7.19 11.26 21.02
N PRO A 286 -6.20 10.91 20.18
CA PRO A 286 -5.46 9.67 20.30
C PRO A 286 -4.83 9.53 21.69
N LEU A 287 -5.10 8.42 22.38
CA LEU A 287 -4.48 8.12 23.67
C LEU A 287 -3.08 7.54 23.39
N ARG A 288 -2.05 8.28 23.77
CA ARG A 288 -0.65 7.84 23.70
C ARG A 288 -0.04 7.88 25.07
N ASP A 289 0.49 6.73 25.51
CA ASP A 289 1.31 6.58 26.73
C ASP A 289 2.72 7.13 26.53
#